data_c0cb760e5b92a6882213a3ecdf2b0bb3
#
_entry.id   c0cb760e5b92a6882213a3ecdf2b0bb3
#
_cell.length_a   1.000
_cell.length_b   1.000
_cell.length_c   1.000
_cell.angle_alpha   90.00
_cell.angle_beta   90.00
_cell.angle_gamma   90.00
#
_symmetry.space_group_name_H-M   'P 1'
#
loop_
_entity.id
_entity.type
_entity.pdbx_description
1 polymer ?
#
loop_
_entity_poly.entity_id
_entity_poly.type
_entity_poly.pdbx_seq_one_letter_code
_entity_poly.pdbx_strand_id
1 'polypeptide(L)'
;MITVGCDRPTSLAAIDVAGRFEGVWATVGLHPHDAKDGVDTITDLFDHPKVIAVGECGLDFYYDNSPRDLQRVAFAEQIQLAHRLALPLVIHTRDAWDDTFDILRAEGVPPNTIFHCFTGGPAEVATCLDFGAFVSFSGIVTFNTATDLQAAAKICPLDRLLIETDSPYLAPTPHRGKRNHPAWVPLVGAFIADLRGIAAEDIAASTAAATCLAFPGIAP
;
A
#
# COMPACT_ATOMS: atom_id res chain seq x y z
N MET A 1 -5.06 -12.76 -0.56
CA MET A 1 -5.61 -11.37 -0.46
C MET A 1 -5.12 -10.76 0.85
N ILE A 2 -4.85 -9.44 0.88
CA ILE A 2 -4.47 -8.72 2.10
C ILE A 2 -5.59 -7.75 2.44
N THR A 3 -6.10 -7.79 3.66
CA THR A 3 -7.04 -6.82 4.22
C THR A 3 -6.29 -5.87 5.14
N VAL A 4 -6.64 -4.59 5.12
CA VAL A 4 -5.83 -3.53 5.70
C VAL A 4 -6.52 -2.93 6.92
N GLY A 5 -5.78 -2.83 8.03
CA GLY A 5 -6.17 -2.08 9.23
C GLY A 5 -5.58 -0.67 9.19
N CYS A 6 -6.42 0.32 9.52
CA CYS A 6 -6.06 1.75 9.51
C CYS A 6 -6.10 2.38 10.90
N ASP A 7 -6.69 1.69 11.86
CA ASP A 7 -6.80 2.01 13.28
C ASP A 7 -6.97 0.71 14.08
N ARG A 8 -7.11 0.79 15.40
CA ARG A 8 -7.31 -0.42 16.21
C ARG A 8 -8.59 -1.20 15.84
N PRO A 9 -9.80 -0.56 15.73
CA PRO A 9 -11.02 -1.26 15.33
C PRO A 9 -10.93 -1.97 13.98
N THR A 10 -10.41 -1.30 12.97
CA THR A 10 -10.29 -1.86 11.62
C THR A 10 -9.19 -2.92 11.53
N SER A 11 -8.10 -2.78 12.30
CA SER A 11 -7.06 -3.81 12.43
C SER A 11 -7.61 -5.09 13.05
N LEU A 12 -8.41 -5.00 14.12
CA LEU A 12 -9.09 -6.16 14.71
C LEU A 12 -10.06 -6.82 13.72
N ALA A 13 -10.81 -6.02 12.95
CA ALA A 13 -11.70 -6.54 11.91
C ALA A 13 -10.92 -7.23 10.77
N ALA A 14 -9.78 -6.67 10.37
CA ALA A 14 -8.89 -7.26 9.36
C ALA A 14 -8.34 -8.62 9.85
N ILE A 15 -7.90 -8.70 11.10
CA ILE A 15 -7.42 -9.93 11.73
C ILE A 15 -8.54 -10.98 11.78
N ASP A 16 -9.76 -10.61 12.20
CA ASP A 16 -10.91 -11.53 12.21
C ASP A 16 -11.20 -12.11 10.82
N VAL A 17 -11.25 -11.25 9.80
CA VAL A 17 -11.44 -11.68 8.41
C VAL A 17 -10.32 -12.62 7.96
N ALA A 18 -9.07 -12.28 8.23
CA ALA A 18 -7.92 -13.10 7.87
C ALA A 18 -7.92 -14.46 8.60
N GLY A 19 -8.40 -14.51 9.84
CA GLY A 19 -8.55 -15.74 10.61
C GLY A 19 -9.64 -16.68 10.08
N ARG A 20 -10.65 -16.13 9.41
CA ARG A 20 -11.81 -16.90 8.88
C ARG A 20 -11.60 -17.48 7.49
N PHE A 21 -10.66 -16.93 6.72
CA PHE A 21 -10.45 -17.34 5.33
C PHE A 21 -9.01 -17.74 5.09
N GLU A 22 -8.82 -18.94 4.53
CA GLU A 22 -7.52 -19.35 4.01
C GLU A 22 -7.11 -18.42 2.84
N GLY A 23 -5.83 -18.12 2.70
CA GLY A 23 -5.35 -17.21 1.65
C GLY A 23 -5.66 -15.71 1.89
N VAL A 24 -6.14 -15.36 3.09
CA VAL A 24 -6.31 -13.97 3.52
C VAL A 24 -5.36 -13.68 4.67
N TRP A 25 -4.70 -12.52 4.59
CA TRP A 25 -3.78 -11.98 5.60
C TRP A 25 -4.22 -10.56 5.96
N ALA A 26 -3.71 -10.05 7.08
CA ALA A 26 -4.01 -8.71 7.58
C ALA A 26 -2.75 -7.85 7.66
N THR A 27 -2.92 -6.55 7.52
CA THR A 27 -1.97 -5.55 8.03
C THR A 27 -2.54 -4.89 9.27
N VAL A 28 -1.66 -4.36 10.10
CA VAL A 28 -2.01 -3.57 11.28
C VAL A 28 -1.27 -2.25 11.20
N GLY A 29 -1.99 -1.15 11.29
CA GLY A 29 -1.41 0.18 11.20
C GLY A 29 -2.29 1.27 11.80
N LEU A 30 -1.70 2.45 11.92
CA LEU A 30 -2.38 3.67 12.30
C LEU A 30 -2.26 4.65 11.14
N HIS A 31 -3.37 4.82 10.41
CA HIS A 31 -3.47 5.72 9.27
C HIS A 31 -3.21 7.18 9.68
N PRO A 32 -2.64 8.03 8.83
CA PRO A 32 -2.40 9.43 9.16
C PRO A 32 -3.65 10.19 9.64
N HIS A 33 -4.84 9.79 9.26
CA HIS A 33 -6.08 10.40 9.76
C HIS A 33 -6.30 10.19 11.27
N ASP A 34 -5.76 9.11 11.82
CA ASP A 34 -5.94 8.70 13.21
C ASP A 34 -4.65 8.83 14.04
N ALA A 35 -3.61 9.48 13.48
CA ALA A 35 -2.30 9.65 14.11
C ALA A 35 -2.37 10.26 15.54
N LYS A 36 -3.39 11.06 15.82
CA LYS A 36 -3.66 11.64 17.14
C LYS A 36 -3.94 10.60 18.25
N ASP A 37 -4.32 9.37 17.87
CA ASP A 37 -4.68 8.32 18.83
C ASP A 37 -3.45 7.57 19.35
N GLY A 38 -2.28 7.74 18.72
CA GLY A 38 -1.01 7.14 19.13
C GLY A 38 -0.81 5.69 18.67
N VAL A 39 0.43 5.36 18.31
CA VAL A 39 0.80 4.03 17.77
C VAL A 39 0.71 2.93 18.83
N ASP A 40 0.83 3.25 20.09
CA ASP A 40 0.68 2.32 21.23
C ASP A 40 -0.67 1.60 21.25
N THR A 41 -1.71 2.21 20.66
CA THR A 41 -3.06 1.62 20.56
C THR A 41 -3.13 0.35 19.72
N ILE A 42 -2.14 0.07 18.88
CA ILE A 42 -2.13 -1.08 17.94
C ILE A 42 -1.00 -2.07 18.18
N THR A 43 -0.04 -1.78 19.07
CA THR A 43 1.20 -2.55 19.20
C THR A 43 1.00 -3.99 19.67
N ASP A 44 -0.02 -4.27 20.44
CA ASP A 44 -0.37 -5.61 20.95
C ASP A 44 -1.00 -6.53 19.88
N LEU A 45 -1.33 -6.00 18.70
CA LEU A 45 -1.98 -6.76 17.64
C LEU A 45 -1.00 -7.50 16.72
N PHE A 46 0.29 -7.19 16.78
CA PHE A 46 1.30 -7.75 15.88
C PHE A 46 1.69 -9.21 16.19
N ASP A 47 1.35 -9.73 17.35
CA ASP A 47 1.62 -11.14 17.72
C ASP A 47 0.69 -12.12 16.99
N HIS A 48 -0.33 -11.65 16.27
CA HIS A 48 -1.26 -12.53 15.58
C HIS A 48 -0.64 -13.09 14.27
N PRO A 49 -0.67 -14.44 14.04
CA PRO A 49 0.04 -15.09 12.93
C PRO A 49 -0.45 -14.72 11.53
N LYS A 50 -1.61 -14.08 11.41
CA LYS A 50 -2.16 -13.55 10.14
C LYS A 50 -1.75 -12.12 9.85
N VAL A 51 -1.07 -11.44 10.79
CA VAL A 51 -0.54 -10.09 10.59
C VAL A 51 0.82 -10.20 9.91
N ILE A 52 0.93 -9.64 8.71
CA ILE A 52 2.11 -9.81 7.85
C ILE A 52 2.81 -8.49 7.47
N ALA A 53 2.29 -7.35 7.90
CA ALA A 53 2.90 -6.05 7.64
C ALA A 53 2.45 -5.00 8.66
N VAL A 54 3.29 -3.98 8.84
CA VAL A 54 2.94 -2.73 9.51
C VAL A 54 2.31 -1.79 8.49
N GLY A 55 1.14 -1.26 8.77
CA GLY A 55 0.39 -0.35 7.91
C GLY A 55 -1.10 -0.72 7.81
N GLU A 56 -1.88 0.18 7.32
CA GLU A 56 -1.54 1.38 6.56
C GLU A 56 -1.06 2.50 7.49
N CYS A 57 0.04 3.14 7.12
CA CYS A 57 0.64 4.25 7.85
C CYS A 57 1.18 5.30 6.86
N GLY A 58 1.63 6.45 7.33
CA GLY A 58 2.22 7.45 6.44
C GLY A 58 1.67 8.86 6.66
N LEU A 59 1.49 9.61 5.56
CA LEU A 59 1.09 11.02 5.60
C LEU A 59 -0.05 11.33 4.63
N ASP A 60 -1.03 12.12 5.09
CA ASP A 60 -2.10 12.68 4.27
C ASP A 60 -2.24 14.19 4.58
N PHE A 61 -1.71 15.02 3.68
CA PHE A 61 -1.79 16.48 3.81
C PHE A 61 -2.93 17.09 2.97
N TYR A 62 -3.74 16.23 2.36
CA TYR A 62 -4.95 16.66 1.66
C TYR A 62 -6.14 16.83 2.62
N TYR A 63 -6.38 15.83 3.49
CA TYR A 63 -7.51 15.87 4.44
C TYR A 63 -7.16 16.51 5.78
N ASP A 64 -5.88 16.40 6.22
CA ASP A 64 -5.40 16.92 7.51
C ASP A 64 -6.29 16.54 8.72
N ASN A 65 -6.83 15.31 8.75
CA ASN A 65 -7.72 14.84 9.82
C ASN A 65 -7.03 14.68 11.19
N SER A 66 -5.71 14.52 11.19
CA SER A 66 -4.85 14.68 12.36
C SER A 66 -3.80 15.77 12.08
N PRO A 67 -3.30 16.48 13.09
CA PRO A 67 -2.22 17.44 12.93
C PRO A 67 -1.00 16.82 12.24
N ARG A 68 -0.38 17.56 11.30
CA ARG A 68 0.74 17.04 10.48
C ARG A 68 1.97 16.64 11.28
N ASP A 69 2.22 17.31 12.39
CA ASP A 69 3.30 16.95 13.33
C ASP A 69 3.04 15.60 13.99
N LEU A 70 1.81 15.31 14.39
CA LEU A 70 1.42 13.99 14.90
C LEU A 70 1.46 12.91 13.82
N GLN A 71 1.07 13.22 12.58
CA GLN A 71 1.21 12.29 11.45
C GLN A 71 2.69 11.90 11.25
N ARG A 72 3.62 12.89 11.26
CA ARG A 72 5.07 12.62 11.11
C ARG A 72 5.61 11.75 12.24
N VAL A 73 5.23 12.04 13.49
CA VAL A 73 5.64 11.24 14.66
C VAL A 73 5.12 9.82 14.53
N ALA A 74 3.82 9.63 14.29
CA ALA A 74 3.22 8.31 14.18
C ALA A 74 3.79 7.51 12.99
N PHE A 75 4.16 8.17 11.88
CA PHE A 75 4.80 7.51 10.75
C PHE A 75 6.22 7.04 11.11
N ALA A 76 7.04 7.90 11.72
CA ALA A 76 8.37 7.53 12.18
C ALA A 76 8.34 6.36 13.18
N GLU A 77 7.42 6.37 14.14
CA GLU A 77 7.24 5.28 15.11
C GLU A 77 6.87 3.95 14.42
N GLN A 78 6.02 3.98 13.38
CA GLN A 78 5.64 2.78 12.63
C GLN A 78 6.78 2.27 11.72
N ILE A 79 7.63 3.13 11.17
CA ILE A 79 8.88 2.74 10.51
C ILE A 79 9.77 1.96 11.50
N GLN A 80 9.98 2.51 12.70
CA GLN A 80 10.78 1.85 13.74
C GLN A 80 10.13 0.54 14.20
N LEU A 81 8.80 0.47 14.24
CA LEU A 81 8.08 -0.76 14.55
C LEU A 81 8.31 -1.83 13.47
N ALA A 82 8.23 -1.47 12.19
CA ALA A 82 8.50 -2.37 11.07
C ALA A 82 9.94 -2.92 11.12
N HIS A 83 10.93 -2.08 11.46
CA HIS A 83 12.31 -2.52 11.68
C HIS A 83 12.42 -3.53 12.83
N ARG A 84 11.84 -3.22 14.00
CA ARG A 84 11.90 -4.10 15.18
C ARG A 84 11.24 -5.45 14.96
N LEU A 85 10.14 -5.48 14.22
CA LEU A 85 9.37 -6.70 13.94
C LEU A 85 9.87 -7.44 12.69
N ALA A 86 10.77 -6.84 11.91
CA ALA A 86 11.22 -7.33 10.60
C ALA A 86 10.02 -7.59 9.65
N LEU A 87 9.00 -6.72 9.69
CA LEU A 87 7.81 -6.81 8.86
C LEU A 87 7.87 -5.78 7.72
N PRO A 88 7.23 -6.07 6.57
CA PRO A 88 6.98 -5.09 5.52
C PRO A 88 6.25 -3.85 6.04
N LEU A 89 6.50 -2.69 5.38
CA LEU A 89 5.83 -1.43 5.70
C LEU A 89 4.91 -1.03 4.54
N VAL A 90 3.63 -0.79 4.82
CA VAL A 90 2.63 -0.35 3.83
C VAL A 90 2.33 1.13 4.04
N ILE A 91 2.73 1.96 3.06
CA ILE A 91 2.73 3.42 3.15
C ILE A 91 1.59 4.02 2.35
N HIS A 92 0.80 4.85 3.00
CA HIS A 92 -0.06 5.86 2.43
C HIS A 92 0.68 7.19 2.26
N THR A 93 0.59 7.81 1.09
CA THR A 93 1.12 9.15 0.86
C THR A 93 0.18 9.95 -0.03
N ARG A 94 -0.29 11.10 0.47
CA ARG A 94 -1.15 12.00 -0.28
C ARG A 94 -0.78 13.46 -0.03
N ASP A 95 -0.39 14.16 -1.10
CA ASP A 95 0.11 15.54 -1.07
C ASP A 95 1.26 15.77 -0.06
N ALA A 96 2.08 14.71 0.19
CA ALA A 96 3.12 14.68 1.21
C ALA A 96 4.40 13.94 0.79
N TRP A 97 4.71 13.90 -0.51
CA TRP A 97 5.82 13.09 -1.04
C TRP A 97 7.18 13.46 -0.43
N ASP A 98 7.51 14.75 -0.36
CA ASP A 98 8.80 15.21 0.16
C ASP A 98 8.97 14.83 1.63
N ASP A 99 7.97 15.12 2.47
CA ASP A 99 7.98 14.74 3.89
C ASP A 99 8.07 13.22 4.08
N THR A 100 7.34 12.44 3.28
CA THR A 100 7.38 10.97 3.33
C THR A 100 8.78 10.45 3.03
N PHE A 101 9.41 10.95 1.96
CA PHE A 101 10.75 10.55 1.57
C PHE A 101 11.81 11.01 2.59
N ASP A 102 11.66 12.20 3.16
CA ASP A 102 12.62 12.71 4.15
C ASP A 102 12.55 11.91 5.46
N ILE A 103 11.37 11.52 5.92
CA ILE A 103 11.22 10.66 7.10
C ILE A 103 11.82 9.28 6.82
N LEU A 104 11.58 8.70 5.65
CA LEU A 104 12.18 7.42 5.28
C LEU A 104 13.70 7.46 5.22
N ARG A 105 14.29 8.58 4.76
CA ARG A 105 15.75 8.77 4.77
C ARG A 105 16.29 8.90 6.20
N ALA A 106 15.56 9.59 7.06
CA ALA A 106 15.97 9.82 8.44
C ALA A 106 15.89 8.55 9.30
N GLU A 107 14.80 7.80 9.18
CA GLU A 107 14.53 6.61 10.00
C GLU A 107 15.13 5.31 9.41
N GLY A 108 15.56 5.35 8.14
CA GLY A 108 15.92 4.16 7.35
C GLY A 108 14.68 3.48 6.75
N VAL A 109 14.83 2.98 5.52
CA VAL A 109 13.74 2.31 4.82
C VAL A 109 13.66 0.85 5.26
N PRO A 110 12.53 0.38 5.83
CA PRO A 110 12.36 -1.03 6.16
C PRO A 110 12.43 -1.93 4.92
N PRO A 111 12.95 -3.16 5.04
CA PRO A 111 12.87 -4.11 3.93
C PRO A 111 11.43 -4.34 3.51
N ASN A 112 11.22 -4.53 2.20
CA ASN A 112 9.90 -4.77 1.61
C ASN A 112 8.89 -3.64 1.89
N THR A 113 9.33 -2.40 1.83
CA THR A 113 8.45 -1.22 1.88
C THR A 113 7.56 -1.17 0.64
N ILE A 114 6.28 -0.90 0.81
CA ILE A 114 5.29 -0.81 -0.24
C ILE A 114 4.65 0.58 -0.20
N PHE A 115 4.72 1.33 -1.30
CA PHE A 115 3.86 2.50 -1.50
C PHE A 115 2.52 2.03 -2.06
N HIS A 116 1.52 1.99 -1.19
CA HIS A 116 0.17 1.56 -1.50
C HIS A 116 -0.59 2.68 -2.21
N CYS A 117 -1.58 2.29 -3.02
CA CYS A 117 -2.45 3.20 -3.78
C CYS A 117 -1.70 4.39 -4.39
N PHE A 118 -0.59 4.08 -5.07
CA PHE A 118 0.35 5.07 -5.56
C PHE A 118 -0.34 6.11 -6.46
N THR A 119 -0.10 7.39 -6.19
CA THR A 119 -0.69 8.53 -6.91
C THR A 119 0.35 9.48 -7.50
N GLY A 120 1.64 9.16 -7.35
CA GLY A 120 2.74 9.94 -7.90
C GLY A 120 2.95 9.72 -9.39
N GLY A 121 3.89 10.47 -9.95
CA GLY A 121 4.34 10.36 -11.34
C GLY A 121 5.69 9.64 -11.48
N PRO A 122 6.36 9.83 -12.64
CA PRO A 122 7.66 9.22 -12.91
C PRO A 122 8.77 9.58 -11.93
N ALA A 123 8.77 10.79 -11.37
CA ALA A 123 9.79 11.22 -10.41
C ALA A 123 9.64 10.50 -9.07
N GLU A 124 8.40 10.42 -8.56
CA GLU A 124 8.11 9.76 -7.29
C GLU A 124 8.34 8.25 -7.39
N VAL A 125 7.95 7.59 -8.50
CA VAL A 125 8.23 6.16 -8.66
C VAL A 125 9.72 5.88 -8.74
N ALA A 126 10.54 6.75 -9.38
CA ALA A 126 11.98 6.59 -9.40
C ALA A 126 12.57 6.65 -7.97
N THR A 127 12.13 7.60 -7.15
CA THR A 127 12.56 7.68 -5.74
C THR A 127 12.12 6.46 -4.93
N CYS A 128 10.90 5.95 -5.12
CA CYS A 128 10.46 4.71 -4.48
C CYS A 128 11.37 3.53 -4.87
N LEU A 129 11.75 3.43 -6.14
CA LEU A 129 12.65 2.39 -6.63
C LEU A 129 14.08 2.52 -6.08
N ASP A 130 14.59 3.74 -5.92
CA ASP A 130 15.89 3.99 -5.27
C ASP A 130 15.90 3.52 -3.80
N PHE A 131 14.77 3.53 -3.13
CA PHE A 131 14.58 2.92 -1.82
C PHE A 131 14.45 1.39 -1.86
N GLY A 132 14.41 0.77 -3.04
CA GLY A 132 14.14 -0.66 -3.21
C GLY A 132 12.69 -1.05 -2.93
N ALA A 133 11.78 -0.07 -2.87
CA ALA A 133 10.39 -0.29 -2.52
C ALA A 133 9.59 -0.91 -3.67
N PHE A 134 8.44 -1.48 -3.30
CA PHE A 134 7.38 -1.89 -4.23
C PHE A 134 6.38 -0.75 -4.41
N VAL A 135 5.75 -0.69 -5.58
CA VAL A 135 4.76 0.33 -5.92
C VAL A 135 3.46 -0.35 -6.34
N SER A 136 2.39 -0.06 -5.62
CA SER A 136 1.09 -0.69 -5.83
C SER A 136 0.12 0.27 -6.53
N PHE A 137 -0.43 -0.17 -7.66
CA PHE A 137 -1.34 0.60 -8.49
C PHE A 137 -2.78 0.14 -8.27
N SER A 138 -3.65 1.10 -7.94
CA SER A 138 -5.08 0.89 -7.73
C SER A 138 -5.91 1.23 -8.98
N GLY A 139 -7.23 1.16 -8.85
CA GLY A 139 -8.16 1.51 -9.93
C GLY A 139 -7.97 2.91 -10.53
N ILE A 140 -7.30 3.83 -9.84
CA ILE A 140 -6.99 5.18 -10.33
C ILE A 140 -6.20 5.13 -11.66
N VAL A 141 -5.31 4.17 -11.85
CA VAL A 141 -4.50 4.05 -13.06
C VAL A 141 -5.36 3.94 -14.33
N THR A 142 -6.60 3.42 -14.20
CA THR A 142 -7.55 3.28 -15.31
C THR A 142 -8.29 4.57 -15.67
N PHE A 143 -8.09 5.66 -14.92
CA PHE A 143 -8.80 6.91 -15.14
C PHE A 143 -8.13 7.73 -16.23
N ASN A 144 -8.91 8.26 -17.18
CA ASN A 144 -8.38 8.99 -18.34
C ASN A 144 -7.54 10.23 -17.96
N THR A 145 -7.75 10.79 -16.77
CA THR A 145 -7.01 11.96 -16.27
C THR A 145 -5.73 11.62 -15.52
N ALA A 146 -5.46 10.33 -15.26
CA ALA A 146 -4.32 9.87 -14.46
C ALA A 146 -3.03 9.70 -15.30
N THR A 147 -2.70 10.66 -16.15
CA THR A 147 -1.62 10.55 -17.15
C THR A 147 -0.24 10.33 -16.54
N ASP A 148 0.07 11.04 -15.44
CA ASP A 148 1.38 10.90 -14.76
C ASP A 148 1.48 9.56 -14.04
N LEU A 149 0.40 9.10 -13.41
CA LEU A 149 0.34 7.78 -12.81
C LEU A 149 0.48 6.67 -13.86
N GLN A 150 -0.13 6.84 -15.04
CA GLN A 150 0.03 5.91 -16.16
C GLN A 150 1.48 5.90 -16.67
N ALA A 151 2.13 7.05 -16.73
CA ALA A 151 3.54 7.14 -17.07
C ALA A 151 4.43 6.43 -16.03
N ALA A 152 4.13 6.59 -14.73
CA ALA A 152 4.78 5.85 -13.65
C ALA A 152 4.59 4.33 -13.78
N ALA A 153 3.36 3.87 -14.06
CA ALA A 153 3.06 2.46 -14.26
C ALA A 153 3.78 1.85 -15.48
N LYS A 154 4.10 2.64 -16.51
CA LYS A 154 4.89 2.20 -17.67
C LYS A 154 6.34 1.90 -17.32
N ILE A 155 6.97 2.70 -16.47
CA ILE A 155 8.40 2.59 -16.17
C ILE A 155 8.70 1.74 -14.93
N CYS A 156 7.72 1.49 -14.06
CA CYS A 156 7.90 0.66 -12.87
C CYS A 156 8.32 -0.77 -13.28
N PRO A 157 9.44 -1.31 -12.79
CA PRO A 157 9.86 -2.69 -13.07
C PRO A 157 8.79 -3.71 -12.64
N LEU A 158 8.62 -4.78 -13.42
CA LEU A 158 7.57 -5.77 -13.14
C LEU A 158 7.77 -6.51 -11.83
N ASP A 159 9.01 -6.66 -11.37
CA ASP A 159 9.36 -7.27 -10.08
C ASP A 159 9.19 -6.33 -8.88
N ARG A 160 8.81 -5.08 -9.13
CA ARG A 160 8.49 -4.06 -8.13
C ARG A 160 7.05 -3.53 -8.24
N LEU A 161 6.31 -3.97 -9.25
CA LEU A 161 4.96 -3.55 -9.53
C LEU A 161 3.95 -4.46 -8.82
N LEU A 162 3.07 -3.86 -8.02
CA LEU A 162 1.92 -4.52 -7.41
C LEU A 162 0.62 -3.94 -7.97
N ILE A 163 -0.46 -4.68 -7.85
CA ILE A 163 -1.82 -4.21 -8.17
C ILE A 163 -2.77 -4.43 -7.00
N GLU A 164 -3.69 -3.52 -6.83
CA GLU A 164 -4.66 -3.56 -5.73
C GLU A 164 -6.01 -2.98 -6.15
N THR A 165 -6.99 -3.08 -5.28
CA THR A 165 -8.31 -2.47 -5.49
C THR A 165 -8.53 -1.21 -4.67
N ASP A 166 -8.00 -1.15 -3.46
CA ASP A 166 -8.36 -0.15 -2.44
C ASP A 166 -9.88 -0.13 -2.15
N SER A 167 -10.48 -1.33 -2.15
CA SER A 167 -11.93 -1.48 -1.92
C SER A 167 -12.32 -1.04 -0.51
N PRO A 168 -13.44 -0.33 -0.36
CA PRO A 168 -14.56 -0.16 -1.29
C PRO A 168 -14.47 1.07 -2.21
N TYR A 169 -13.32 1.73 -2.25
CA TYR A 169 -13.07 2.97 -2.99
C TYR A 169 -12.49 2.68 -4.39
N LEU A 170 -12.30 3.71 -5.19
CA LEU A 170 -11.48 3.76 -6.40
C LEU A 170 -11.82 2.69 -7.46
N ALA A 171 -13.10 2.35 -7.63
CA ALA A 171 -13.54 1.38 -8.64
C ALA A 171 -12.94 1.68 -10.02
N PRO A 172 -12.27 0.70 -10.66
CA PRO A 172 -11.63 0.90 -11.96
C PRO A 172 -12.67 1.13 -13.07
N THR A 173 -12.24 1.72 -14.19
CA THR A 173 -13.06 1.76 -15.41
C THR A 173 -13.36 0.34 -15.89
N PRO A 174 -14.62 -0.03 -16.30
CA PRO A 174 -15.76 0.87 -16.52
C PRO A 174 -16.67 1.07 -15.29
N HIS A 175 -16.25 0.73 -14.11
CA HIS A 175 -17.08 0.70 -12.92
C HIS A 175 -16.98 1.97 -12.05
N ARG A 176 -16.37 3.04 -12.54
CA ARG A 176 -16.27 4.31 -11.80
C ARG A 176 -17.61 4.77 -11.22
N GLY A 177 -17.56 5.25 -9.95
CA GLY A 177 -18.74 5.69 -9.22
C GLY A 177 -19.54 4.57 -8.55
N LYS A 178 -19.15 3.30 -8.73
CA LYS A 178 -19.72 2.17 -8.00
C LYS A 178 -18.85 1.83 -6.78
N ARG A 179 -19.41 1.09 -5.82
CA ARG A 179 -18.65 0.51 -4.72
C ARG A 179 -17.71 -0.54 -5.29
N ASN A 180 -16.41 -0.38 -5.04
CA ASN A 180 -15.38 -1.31 -5.48
C ASN A 180 -15.38 -2.61 -4.66
N HIS A 181 -14.81 -3.67 -5.22
CA HIS A 181 -14.61 -4.95 -4.52
C HIS A 181 -13.40 -5.73 -5.10
N PRO A 182 -12.78 -6.64 -4.34
CA PRO A 182 -11.52 -7.31 -4.71
C PRO A 182 -11.55 -8.03 -6.07
N ALA A 183 -12.70 -8.54 -6.52
CA ALA A 183 -12.82 -9.24 -7.80
C ALA A 183 -12.57 -8.34 -9.03
N TRP A 184 -12.42 -7.02 -8.86
CA TRP A 184 -12.09 -6.09 -9.95
C TRP A 184 -10.59 -5.81 -10.09
N VAL A 185 -9.73 -6.39 -9.26
CA VAL A 185 -8.27 -6.24 -9.41
C VAL A 185 -7.75 -6.67 -10.79
N PRO A 186 -8.32 -7.70 -11.48
CA PRO A 186 -7.88 -8.03 -12.82
C PRO A 186 -8.04 -6.91 -13.85
N LEU A 187 -9.00 -5.99 -13.65
CA LEU A 187 -9.19 -4.83 -14.53
C LEU A 187 -8.01 -3.84 -14.44
N VAL A 188 -7.44 -3.69 -13.24
CA VAL A 188 -6.24 -2.87 -13.03
C VAL A 188 -5.05 -3.50 -13.77
N GLY A 189 -4.84 -4.81 -13.59
CA GLY A 189 -3.78 -5.55 -14.26
C GLY A 189 -3.90 -5.52 -15.79
N ALA A 190 -5.11 -5.77 -16.33
CA ALA A 190 -5.37 -5.72 -17.77
C ALA A 190 -5.10 -4.33 -18.36
N PHE A 191 -5.50 -3.27 -17.68
CA PHE A 191 -5.22 -1.89 -18.10
C PHE A 191 -3.71 -1.62 -18.17
N ILE A 192 -2.95 -2.04 -17.14
CA ILE A 192 -1.49 -1.88 -17.12
C ILE A 192 -0.83 -2.70 -18.23
N ALA A 193 -1.34 -3.92 -18.52
CA ALA A 193 -0.87 -4.75 -19.62
C ALA A 193 -1.02 -4.04 -20.97
N ASP A 194 -2.22 -3.53 -21.26
CA ASP A 194 -2.50 -2.75 -22.48
C ASP A 194 -1.61 -1.50 -22.57
N LEU A 195 -1.45 -0.79 -21.45
CA LEU A 195 -0.63 0.42 -21.35
C LEU A 195 0.86 0.14 -21.69
N ARG A 196 1.34 -1.06 -21.38
CA ARG A 196 2.72 -1.52 -21.60
C ARG A 196 2.92 -2.31 -22.89
N GLY A 197 1.83 -2.70 -23.55
CA GLY A 197 1.86 -3.53 -24.77
C GLY A 197 2.33 -4.96 -24.50
N ILE A 198 2.00 -5.54 -23.36
CA ILE A 198 2.32 -6.93 -22.97
C ILE A 198 1.05 -7.71 -22.65
N ALA A 199 1.15 -9.05 -22.53
CA ALA A 199 -0.03 -9.86 -22.21
C ALA A 199 -0.52 -9.65 -20.77
N ALA A 200 -1.83 -9.76 -20.57
CA ALA A 200 -2.42 -9.64 -19.22
C ALA A 200 -1.92 -10.76 -18.29
N GLU A 201 -1.66 -11.93 -18.83
CA GLU A 201 -1.09 -13.08 -18.12
C GLU A 201 0.31 -12.79 -17.59
N ASP A 202 1.13 -12.02 -18.32
CA ASP A 202 2.48 -11.62 -17.89
C ASP A 202 2.40 -10.67 -16.72
N ILE A 203 1.47 -9.70 -16.73
CA ILE A 203 1.21 -8.83 -15.58
C ILE A 203 0.72 -9.65 -14.38
N ALA A 204 -0.23 -10.56 -14.57
CA ALA A 204 -0.77 -11.40 -13.49
C ALA A 204 0.34 -12.24 -12.82
N ALA A 205 1.18 -12.90 -13.64
CA ALA A 205 2.29 -13.70 -13.14
C ALA A 205 3.35 -12.85 -12.40
N SER A 206 3.73 -11.71 -13.01
CA SER A 206 4.75 -10.83 -12.42
C SER A 206 4.29 -10.20 -11.13
N THR A 207 3.04 -9.69 -11.06
CA THR A 207 2.51 -9.07 -9.84
C THR A 207 2.24 -10.08 -8.73
N ALA A 208 1.87 -11.32 -9.07
CA ALA A 208 1.78 -12.40 -8.09
C ALA A 208 3.16 -12.72 -7.48
N ALA A 209 4.19 -12.86 -8.32
CA ALA A 209 5.56 -13.09 -7.86
C ALA A 209 6.09 -11.90 -7.02
N ALA A 210 5.88 -10.66 -7.48
CA ALA A 210 6.25 -9.45 -6.73
C ALA A 210 5.53 -9.37 -5.38
N THR A 211 4.24 -9.80 -5.30
CA THR A 211 3.50 -9.85 -4.03
C THR A 211 4.13 -10.82 -3.03
N CYS A 212 4.59 -11.99 -3.47
CA CYS A 212 5.30 -12.93 -2.59
C CYS A 212 6.66 -12.40 -2.12
N LEU A 213 7.33 -11.58 -2.95
CA LEU A 213 8.56 -10.89 -2.56
C LEU A 213 8.28 -9.76 -1.55
N ALA A 214 7.24 -8.96 -1.80
CA ALA A 214 6.86 -7.84 -0.95
C ALA A 214 6.36 -8.31 0.44
N PHE A 215 5.72 -9.46 0.50
CA PHE A 215 5.14 -10.02 1.72
C PHE A 215 5.64 -11.47 1.95
N PRO A 216 6.85 -11.66 2.51
CA PRO A 216 7.44 -12.99 2.71
C PRO A 216 6.61 -13.93 3.60
N GLY A 217 5.67 -13.40 4.38
CA GLY A 217 4.73 -14.19 5.19
C GLY A 217 3.60 -14.87 4.38
N ILE A 218 3.48 -14.55 3.09
CA ILE A 218 2.52 -15.21 2.19
C ILE A 218 3.22 -16.42 1.57
N ALA A 219 2.87 -17.62 2.03
CA ALA A 219 3.27 -18.83 1.33
C ALA A 219 2.52 -18.93 -0.01
N PRO A 220 3.18 -19.32 -1.13
CA PRO A 220 2.51 -19.53 -2.39
C PRO A 220 1.55 -20.72 -2.36
#